data_dfde3fdb4ee6091aa9d652d848801227
#
_entry.id   dfde3fdb4ee6091aa9d652d848801227
#
_cell.length_a   1.000
_cell.length_b   1.000
_cell.length_c   1.000
_cell.angle_alpha   90.00
_cell.angle_beta   90.00
_cell.angle_gamma   90.00
#
_symmetry.space_group_name_H-M   'P 1'
#
loop_
_entity.id
_entity.type
_entity.pdbx_description
1 polymer ?
#
loop_
_entity_poly.entity_id
_entity_poly.type
_entity_poly.pdbx_seq_one_letter_code
_entity_poly.pdbx_strand_id
1 'polypeptide(L)'
;RVYDIIAVSSSAGICSLNAILTAYEEAEMQGVLDRIVVVHADLGRLEWSGTVDLVKQQAKYFGLDVEIEKAKEDLLEAVVAKHNRQLIAGKDQAAWMGKGNLRWCTPQAKRGPINVLYTRLVEEWRLATGLTRPCRVLEIQGIRAEEGGKSGARAKMKPFQEMVEAKSNKTVRHVDIWFPIFEMTEEECWARVEKLGLVGLTPPSYHLKGYRDGMPRSSCVFCVYADRNMLKLAALHNRELLNDFCAVEAYTGSDFQPGLSLTELRDEIDSGLIEIEQAPAMSASY
;
A
#
# COMPACT_ATOMS: atom_id res chain seq x y z
N ARG A 1 -17.98 -20.56 2.32
CA ARG A 1 -16.68 -21.26 2.28
C ARG A 1 -15.99 -21.11 3.63
N VAL A 2 -15.33 -22.15 4.09
CA VAL A 2 -14.53 -22.09 5.33
C VAL A 2 -13.08 -21.81 4.97
N TYR A 3 -12.52 -20.74 5.51
CA TYR A 3 -11.12 -20.38 5.39
C TYR A 3 -10.36 -20.74 6.66
N ASP A 4 -9.12 -21.13 6.51
CA ASP A 4 -8.22 -21.46 7.63
C ASP A 4 -7.52 -20.21 8.15
N ILE A 5 -7.19 -19.27 7.24
CA ILE A 5 -6.56 -17.99 7.52
C ILE A 5 -7.33 -16.91 6.75
N ILE A 6 -7.65 -15.81 7.41
CA ILE A 6 -8.27 -14.62 6.82
C ILE A 6 -7.28 -13.46 7.00
N ALA A 7 -6.55 -13.12 5.94
CA ALA A 7 -5.50 -12.12 5.97
C ALA A 7 -6.00 -10.78 5.40
N VAL A 8 -6.09 -9.75 6.23
CA VAL A 8 -6.54 -8.42 5.83
C VAL A 8 -5.35 -7.53 5.56
N SER A 9 -5.12 -7.20 4.29
CA SER A 9 -4.01 -6.33 3.88
C SER A 9 -4.28 -4.87 4.28
N SER A 10 -3.41 -4.30 5.12
CA SER A 10 -3.52 -2.92 5.57
C SER A 10 -2.34 -2.06 5.10
N SER A 11 -2.64 -0.84 4.69
CA SER A 11 -1.70 0.27 4.48
C SER A 11 -2.00 1.44 5.40
N ALA A 12 -2.70 1.20 6.50
CA ALA A 12 -3.22 2.19 7.44
C ALA A 12 -4.23 3.21 6.86
N GLY A 13 -4.48 3.23 5.55
CA GLY A 13 -5.39 4.17 4.90
C GLY A 13 -6.87 3.88 5.20
N ILE A 14 -7.73 4.84 4.83
CA ILE A 14 -9.19 4.77 5.05
C ILE A 14 -9.81 3.50 4.43
N CYS A 15 -9.37 3.10 3.25
CA CYS A 15 -9.87 1.90 2.58
C CYS A 15 -9.47 0.63 3.33
N SER A 16 -8.23 0.58 3.86
CA SER A 16 -7.76 -0.56 4.66
C SER A 16 -8.54 -0.67 5.97
N LEU A 17 -8.80 0.46 6.65
CA LEU A 17 -9.60 0.48 7.88
C LEU A 17 -11.02 -0.04 7.63
N ASN A 18 -11.67 0.40 6.54
CA ASN A 18 -12.99 -0.10 6.16
C ASN A 18 -12.98 -1.60 5.80
N ALA A 19 -11.90 -2.08 5.16
CA ALA A 19 -11.74 -3.50 4.87
C ALA A 19 -11.56 -4.34 6.16
N ILE A 20 -10.78 -3.85 7.13
CA ILE A 20 -10.65 -4.48 8.46
C ILE A 20 -12.00 -4.54 9.15
N LEU A 21 -12.71 -3.41 9.20
CA LEU A 21 -14.03 -3.33 9.83
C LEU A 21 -15.03 -4.31 9.22
N THR A 22 -15.13 -4.38 7.88
CA THR A 22 -16.04 -5.32 7.23
C THR A 22 -15.62 -6.78 7.45
N ALA A 23 -14.32 -7.07 7.42
CA ALA A 23 -13.81 -8.40 7.70
C ALA A 23 -14.11 -8.83 9.16
N TYR A 24 -13.97 -7.90 10.09
CA TYR A 24 -14.28 -8.13 11.50
C TYR A 24 -15.77 -8.44 11.71
N GLU A 25 -16.66 -7.59 11.18
CA GLU A 25 -18.12 -7.78 11.28
C GLU A 25 -18.56 -9.14 10.71
N GLU A 26 -18.06 -9.50 9.52
CA GLU A 26 -18.37 -10.78 8.88
C GLU A 26 -17.83 -11.98 9.67
N ALA A 27 -16.62 -11.89 10.18
CA ALA A 27 -16.02 -12.97 10.96
C ALA A 27 -16.67 -13.14 12.35
N GLU A 28 -17.09 -12.04 12.97
CA GLU A 28 -17.85 -12.05 14.22
C GLU A 28 -19.18 -12.78 14.04
N MET A 29 -19.93 -12.44 12.99
CA MET A 29 -21.19 -13.10 12.66
C MET A 29 -21.02 -14.60 12.38
N GLN A 30 -19.86 -15.00 11.84
CA GLN A 30 -19.55 -16.40 11.51
C GLN A 30 -18.85 -17.14 12.64
N GLY A 31 -18.46 -16.48 13.74
CA GLY A 31 -17.73 -17.07 14.86
C GLY A 31 -16.31 -17.53 14.51
N VAL A 32 -15.61 -16.78 13.63
CA VAL A 32 -14.26 -17.12 13.12
C VAL A 32 -13.24 -15.98 13.28
N LEU A 33 -13.43 -15.12 14.28
CA LEU A 33 -12.51 -14.02 14.58
C LEU A 33 -11.07 -14.48 14.84
N ASP A 34 -10.91 -15.67 15.42
CA ASP A 34 -9.63 -16.34 15.69
C ASP A 34 -8.80 -16.65 14.43
N ARG A 35 -9.38 -16.50 13.24
CA ARG A 35 -8.71 -16.76 11.96
C ARG A 35 -8.25 -15.49 11.25
N ILE A 36 -8.62 -14.31 11.77
CA ILE A 36 -8.24 -13.03 11.16
C ILE A 36 -6.85 -12.62 11.64
N VAL A 37 -6.04 -12.20 10.67
CA VAL A 37 -4.75 -11.54 10.89
C VAL A 37 -4.65 -10.31 9.97
N VAL A 38 -4.29 -9.17 10.53
CA VAL A 38 -3.96 -7.99 9.74
C VAL A 38 -2.53 -8.14 9.22
N VAL A 39 -2.33 -7.96 7.92
CA VAL A 39 -1.01 -8.11 7.29
C VAL A 39 -0.57 -6.80 6.66
N HIS A 40 0.70 -6.46 6.86
CA HIS A 40 1.28 -5.22 6.34
C HIS A 40 2.66 -5.47 5.72
N ALA A 41 2.89 -4.88 4.54
CA ALA A 41 4.20 -4.84 3.91
C ALA A 41 4.87 -3.51 4.27
N ASP A 42 5.82 -3.53 5.20
CA ASP A 42 6.59 -2.36 5.60
C ASP A 42 7.54 -1.92 4.47
N LEU A 43 7.36 -0.72 3.96
CA LEU A 43 8.19 -0.12 2.91
C LEU A 43 9.36 0.69 3.47
N GLY A 44 9.56 0.66 4.79
CA GLY A 44 10.61 1.42 5.47
C GLY A 44 10.44 2.93 5.25
N ARG A 45 11.55 3.61 4.91
CA ARG A 45 11.58 5.06 4.71
C ARG A 45 10.66 5.60 3.60
N LEU A 46 10.10 4.72 2.75
CA LEU A 46 9.17 5.12 1.69
C LEU A 46 7.73 5.26 2.18
N GLU A 47 7.44 4.87 3.40
CA GLU A 47 6.15 5.13 4.03
C GLU A 47 6.16 6.45 4.78
N TRP A 48 4.98 7.03 4.93
CA TRP A 48 4.80 8.16 5.83
C TRP A 48 5.08 7.73 7.26
N SER A 49 5.74 8.61 8.02
CA SER A 49 6.07 8.35 9.42
C SER A 49 4.83 7.97 10.23
N GLY A 50 4.92 6.91 11.03
CA GLY A 50 3.82 6.42 11.86
C GLY A 50 2.88 5.42 11.18
N THR A 51 3.06 5.09 9.89
CA THR A 51 2.20 4.13 9.18
C THR A 51 2.15 2.77 9.88
N VAL A 52 3.30 2.20 10.22
CA VAL A 52 3.39 0.89 10.90
C VAL A 52 2.69 0.91 12.27
N ASP A 53 2.89 1.98 13.04
CA ASP A 53 2.26 2.12 14.36
C ASP A 53 0.74 2.25 14.25
N LEU A 54 0.27 2.95 13.22
CA LEU A 54 -1.16 3.06 12.95
C LEU A 54 -1.79 1.73 12.53
N VAL A 55 -1.11 0.93 11.71
CA VAL A 55 -1.56 -0.44 11.39
C VAL A 55 -1.73 -1.26 12.67
N LYS A 56 -0.74 -1.19 13.58
CA LYS A 56 -0.81 -1.87 14.88
C LYS A 56 -1.97 -1.34 15.74
N GLN A 57 -2.20 -0.02 15.76
CA GLN A 57 -3.31 0.58 16.50
C GLN A 57 -4.67 0.14 15.95
N GLN A 58 -4.82 0.11 14.61
CA GLN A 58 -6.03 -0.40 13.95
C GLN A 58 -6.30 -1.85 14.32
N ALA A 59 -5.32 -2.74 14.18
CA ALA A 59 -5.47 -4.16 14.55
C ALA A 59 -5.81 -4.32 16.03
N LYS A 60 -5.10 -3.62 16.92
CA LYS A 60 -5.34 -3.64 18.37
C LYS A 60 -6.75 -3.20 18.76
N TYR A 61 -7.29 -2.17 18.09
CA TYR A 61 -8.65 -1.68 18.36
C TYR A 61 -9.69 -2.79 18.16
N PHE A 62 -9.53 -3.62 17.16
CA PHE A 62 -10.40 -4.77 16.87
C PHE A 62 -9.98 -6.05 17.61
N GLY A 63 -8.95 -6.02 18.43
CA GLY A 63 -8.43 -7.22 19.10
C GLY A 63 -7.84 -8.26 18.15
N LEU A 64 -7.35 -7.83 16.98
CA LEU A 64 -6.80 -8.69 15.93
C LEU A 64 -5.28 -8.75 16.01
N ASP A 65 -4.71 -9.92 15.64
CA ASP A 65 -3.28 -10.06 15.46
C ASP A 65 -2.80 -9.27 14.24
N VAL A 66 -1.54 -8.82 14.28
CA VAL A 66 -0.89 -8.10 13.19
C VAL A 66 0.45 -8.72 12.85
N GLU A 67 0.64 -8.95 11.56
CA GLU A 67 1.86 -9.48 10.99
C GLU A 67 2.47 -8.49 10.00
N ILE A 68 3.74 -8.15 10.20
CA ILE A 68 4.45 -7.16 9.41
C ILE A 68 5.64 -7.82 8.76
N GLU A 69 5.78 -7.65 7.47
CA GLU A 69 6.91 -8.17 6.71
C GLU A 69 7.53 -7.06 5.86
N LYS A 70 8.86 -7.07 5.76
CA LYS A 70 9.63 -6.08 5.03
C LYS A 70 10.40 -6.72 3.90
N ALA A 71 10.57 -6.01 2.79
CA ALA A 71 11.51 -6.43 1.74
C ALA A 71 12.94 -6.48 2.29
N LYS A 72 13.72 -7.46 1.84
CA LYS A 72 15.13 -7.63 2.26
C LYS A 72 16.00 -6.45 1.86
N GLU A 73 15.66 -5.80 0.76
CA GLU A 73 16.40 -4.71 0.15
C GLU A 73 15.54 -3.44 0.17
N ASP A 74 16.12 -2.33 0.54
CA ASP A 74 15.49 -1.02 0.42
C ASP A 74 15.22 -0.69 -1.05
N LEU A 75 14.12 0.02 -1.34
CA LEU A 75 13.73 0.27 -2.73
C LEU A 75 14.72 1.14 -3.49
N LEU A 76 15.37 2.12 -2.83
CA LEU A 76 16.41 2.93 -3.48
C LEU A 76 17.68 2.11 -3.75
N GLU A 77 18.05 1.26 -2.81
CA GLU A 77 19.15 0.28 -3.01
C GLU A 77 18.82 -0.63 -4.19
N ALA A 78 17.59 -1.10 -4.32
CA ALA A 78 17.14 -1.91 -5.43
C ALA A 78 17.20 -1.17 -6.78
N VAL A 79 16.92 0.15 -6.82
CA VAL A 79 17.12 0.98 -8.02
C VAL A 79 18.59 1.02 -8.42
N VAL A 80 19.50 1.29 -7.46
CA VAL A 80 20.94 1.32 -7.68
C VAL A 80 21.45 -0.05 -8.16
N ALA A 81 21.05 -1.13 -7.50
CA ALA A 81 21.42 -2.48 -7.89
C ALA A 81 20.92 -2.85 -9.29
N LYS A 82 19.69 -2.41 -9.64
CA LYS A 82 19.16 -2.61 -10.99
C LYS A 82 19.95 -1.82 -12.03
N HIS A 83 20.29 -0.57 -11.76
CA HIS A 83 21.11 0.27 -12.62
C HIS A 83 22.46 -0.40 -12.89
N ASN A 84 23.16 -0.86 -11.86
CA ASN A 84 24.46 -1.51 -11.97
C ASN A 84 24.38 -2.82 -12.81
N ARG A 85 23.32 -3.63 -12.61
CA ARG A 85 23.09 -4.83 -13.45
C ARG A 85 22.84 -4.47 -14.92
N GLN A 86 22.17 -3.36 -15.21
CA GLN A 86 21.91 -2.89 -16.56
C GLN A 86 23.20 -2.40 -17.23
N LEU A 87 24.05 -1.63 -16.52
CA LEU A 87 25.36 -1.19 -17.01
C LEU A 87 26.25 -2.38 -17.38
N ILE A 88 26.36 -3.38 -16.50
CA ILE A 88 27.13 -4.61 -16.75
C ILE A 88 26.59 -5.34 -17.99
N ALA A 89 25.28 -5.33 -18.21
CA ALA A 89 24.64 -5.97 -19.36
C ALA A 89 24.66 -5.10 -20.63
N GLY A 90 25.29 -3.92 -20.62
CA GLY A 90 25.33 -2.99 -21.75
C GLY A 90 23.95 -2.44 -22.14
N LYS A 91 23.02 -2.34 -21.20
CA LYS A 91 21.66 -1.84 -21.44
C LYS A 91 21.53 -0.40 -20.97
N ASP A 92 21.12 0.46 -21.88
CA ASP A 92 20.76 1.85 -21.57
C ASP A 92 19.25 1.92 -21.30
N GLN A 93 18.86 1.63 -20.07
CA GLN A 93 17.46 1.65 -19.63
C GLN A 93 17.36 2.32 -18.26
N ALA A 94 16.34 3.16 -18.06
CA ALA A 94 16.07 3.75 -16.75
C ALA A 94 15.87 2.67 -15.67
N ALA A 95 16.57 2.82 -14.57
CA ALA A 95 16.50 1.88 -13.44
C ALA A 95 15.24 2.10 -12.60
N TRP A 96 14.67 3.30 -12.62
CA TRP A 96 13.49 3.67 -11.86
C TRP A 96 12.26 2.84 -12.21
N MET A 97 11.29 2.88 -11.32
CA MET A 97 9.99 2.26 -11.54
C MET A 97 9.23 3.04 -12.60
N GLY A 98 8.69 2.35 -13.60
CA GLY A 98 7.75 2.95 -14.54
C GLY A 98 6.29 2.82 -14.09
N LYS A 99 5.38 3.36 -14.88
CA LYS A 99 3.92 3.19 -14.71
C LYS A 99 3.45 1.88 -15.35
N GLY A 100 2.27 1.41 -14.97
CA GLY A 100 1.68 0.18 -15.53
C GLY A 100 2.52 -1.07 -15.27
N ASN A 101 2.80 -1.84 -16.30
CA ASN A 101 3.55 -3.10 -16.22
C ASN A 101 5.04 -2.92 -15.87
N LEU A 102 5.56 -1.71 -16.00
CA LEU A 102 6.93 -1.37 -15.61
C LEU A 102 7.08 -1.08 -14.12
N ARG A 103 6.00 -1.12 -13.35
CA ARG A 103 5.98 -0.87 -11.91
C ARG A 103 6.48 -2.07 -11.11
N TRP A 104 7.78 -2.25 -11.06
CA TRP A 104 8.41 -3.36 -10.35
C TRP A 104 8.46 -3.19 -8.82
N CYS A 105 8.25 -1.98 -8.28
CA CYS A 105 8.19 -1.76 -6.83
C CYS A 105 7.07 -2.56 -6.14
N THR A 106 5.92 -2.75 -6.77
CA THR A 106 4.81 -3.51 -6.19
C THR A 106 5.14 -4.99 -5.98
N PRO A 107 5.64 -5.73 -7.00
CA PRO A 107 6.05 -7.11 -6.76
C PRO A 107 7.21 -7.23 -5.77
N GLN A 108 8.19 -6.33 -5.79
CA GLN A 108 9.37 -6.44 -4.94
C GLN A 108 9.11 -6.01 -3.49
N ALA A 109 8.51 -4.85 -3.27
CA ALA A 109 8.39 -4.27 -1.94
C ALA A 109 7.05 -4.54 -1.24
N LYS A 110 6.03 -5.02 -1.95
CA LYS A 110 4.70 -5.30 -1.37
C LYS A 110 4.30 -6.76 -1.52
N ARG A 111 4.10 -7.26 -2.75
CA ARG A 111 3.61 -8.64 -2.97
C ARG A 111 4.61 -9.70 -2.54
N GLY A 112 5.91 -9.48 -2.76
CA GLY A 112 6.97 -10.40 -2.35
C GLY A 112 6.96 -10.64 -0.85
N PRO A 113 7.12 -9.60 -0.02
CA PRO A 113 7.01 -9.72 1.44
C PRO A 113 5.72 -10.41 1.91
N ILE A 114 4.56 -10.00 1.41
CA ILE A 114 3.28 -10.64 1.78
C ILE A 114 3.24 -12.12 1.39
N ASN A 115 3.83 -12.53 0.26
CA ASN A 115 3.91 -13.94 -0.11
C ASN A 115 4.83 -14.75 0.82
N VAL A 116 5.92 -14.15 1.31
CA VAL A 116 6.79 -14.74 2.34
C VAL A 116 6.00 -14.93 3.63
N LEU A 117 5.28 -13.88 4.05
CA LEU A 117 4.41 -13.93 5.22
C LEU A 117 3.36 -15.04 5.13
N TYR A 118 2.67 -15.17 3.99
CA TYR A 118 1.70 -16.27 3.80
C TYR A 118 2.36 -17.66 3.87
N THR A 119 3.60 -17.79 3.43
CA THR A 119 4.30 -19.06 3.54
C THR A 119 4.52 -19.43 5.01
N ARG A 120 4.96 -18.47 5.82
CA ARG A 120 5.16 -18.65 7.26
C ARG A 120 3.84 -18.96 7.99
N LEU A 121 2.80 -18.16 7.78
CA LEU A 121 1.48 -18.38 8.40
C LEU A 121 0.89 -19.76 8.05
N VAL A 122 1.07 -20.22 6.82
CA VAL A 122 0.60 -21.56 6.40
C VAL A 122 1.41 -22.67 7.06
N GLU A 123 2.72 -22.50 7.25
CA GLU A 123 3.56 -23.45 7.97
C GLU A 123 3.16 -23.53 9.44
N GLU A 124 2.97 -22.40 10.10
CA GLU A 124 2.49 -22.30 11.48
C GLU A 124 1.11 -22.98 11.65
N TRP A 125 0.18 -22.70 10.74
CA TRP A 125 -1.13 -23.36 10.73
C TRP A 125 -1.03 -24.86 10.58
N ARG A 126 -0.16 -25.37 9.68
CA ARG A 126 0.05 -26.81 9.50
C ARG A 126 0.63 -27.49 10.75
N LEU A 127 1.58 -26.83 11.40
CA LEU A 127 2.17 -27.31 12.64
C LEU A 127 1.12 -27.38 13.76
N ALA A 128 0.30 -26.33 13.87
CA ALA A 128 -0.74 -26.25 14.90
C ALA A 128 -1.88 -27.26 14.71
N THR A 129 -2.26 -27.55 13.46
CA THR A 129 -3.42 -28.39 13.16
C THR A 129 -3.07 -29.84 12.80
N GLY A 130 -1.83 -30.11 12.38
CA GLY A 130 -1.42 -31.41 11.83
C GLY A 130 -2.05 -31.75 10.47
N LEU A 131 -2.77 -30.83 9.83
CA LEU A 131 -3.46 -31.07 8.58
C LEU A 131 -2.50 -31.03 7.38
N THR A 132 -2.64 -31.98 6.46
CA THR A 132 -1.80 -32.10 5.26
C THR A 132 -2.43 -31.54 3.98
N ARG A 133 -3.73 -31.25 4.01
CA ARG A 133 -4.41 -30.60 2.87
C ARG A 133 -3.87 -29.19 2.64
N PRO A 134 -4.07 -28.60 1.42
CA PRO A 134 -3.76 -27.19 1.20
C PRO A 134 -4.53 -26.28 2.18
N CYS A 135 -3.81 -25.32 2.76
CA CYS A 135 -4.40 -24.27 3.60
C CYS A 135 -5.24 -23.32 2.74
N ARG A 136 -6.44 -22.99 3.19
CA ARG A 136 -7.34 -22.06 2.49
C ARG A 136 -7.18 -20.67 3.09
N VAL A 137 -6.60 -19.76 2.31
CA VAL A 137 -6.36 -18.38 2.70
C VAL A 137 -7.36 -17.48 1.98
N LEU A 138 -8.07 -16.63 2.73
CA LEU A 138 -8.80 -15.49 2.18
C LEU A 138 -7.94 -14.25 2.34
N GLU A 139 -7.48 -13.68 1.24
CA GLU A 139 -6.85 -12.36 1.25
C GLU A 139 -7.91 -11.28 1.06
N ILE A 140 -7.99 -10.35 1.99
CA ILE A 140 -8.89 -9.21 1.94
C ILE A 140 -8.09 -7.94 1.65
N GLN A 141 -8.56 -7.15 0.69
CA GLN A 141 -7.91 -5.89 0.30
C GLN A 141 -8.94 -4.77 0.21
N GLY A 142 -8.57 -3.59 0.74
CA GLY A 142 -9.36 -2.37 0.64
C GLY A 142 -9.24 -1.73 -0.74
N ILE A 143 -9.80 -2.36 -1.78
CA ILE A 143 -9.82 -1.86 -3.16
C ILE A 143 -11.24 -1.44 -3.50
N ARG A 144 -11.38 -0.25 -4.11
CA ARG A 144 -12.65 0.29 -4.61
C ARG A 144 -12.64 0.36 -6.13
N ALA A 145 -13.82 0.16 -6.75
CA ALA A 145 -13.98 0.22 -8.21
C ALA A 145 -13.57 1.58 -8.79
N GLU A 146 -13.88 2.67 -8.09
CA GLU A 146 -13.59 4.04 -8.52
C GLU A 146 -12.10 4.39 -8.59
N GLU A 147 -11.23 3.70 -7.83
CA GLU A 147 -9.78 3.96 -7.83
C GLU A 147 -9.08 3.69 -9.18
N GLY A 148 -9.79 3.14 -10.14
CA GLY A 148 -9.26 2.84 -11.47
C GLY A 148 -9.01 4.07 -12.35
N GLY A 149 -9.44 5.25 -11.91
CA GLY A 149 -9.35 6.51 -12.66
C GLY A 149 -9.99 6.40 -14.05
N LYS A 150 -9.53 7.24 -14.99
CA LYS A 150 -10.07 7.28 -16.37
C LYS A 150 -9.98 5.97 -17.14
N SER A 151 -9.07 5.08 -16.78
CA SER A 151 -8.95 3.77 -17.44
C SER A 151 -10.05 2.79 -17.07
N GLY A 152 -10.75 3.02 -15.96
CA GLY A 152 -11.76 2.12 -15.42
C GLY A 152 -11.25 0.69 -15.16
N ALA A 153 -9.93 0.50 -15.08
CA ALA A 153 -9.33 -0.82 -14.98
C ALA A 153 -9.79 -1.58 -13.72
N ARG A 154 -9.96 -0.87 -12.60
CA ARG A 154 -10.44 -1.48 -11.36
C ARG A 154 -11.93 -1.78 -11.41
N ALA A 155 -12.75 -0.93 -12.01
CA ALA A 155 -14.19 -1.16 -12.17
C ALA A 155 -14.52 -2.47 -12.95
N LYS A 156 -13.56 -3.00 -13.73
CA LYS A 156 -13.69 -4.27 -14.45
C LYS A 156 -13.25 -5.48 -13.61
N MET A 157 -12.70 -5.28 -12.43
CA MET A 157 -12.30 -6.38 -11.55
C MET A 157 -13.54 -7.00 -10.92
N LYS A 158 -13.45 -8.29 -10.62
CA LYS A 158 -14.49 -8.97 -9.82
C LYS A 158 -14.20 -8.69 -8.34
N PRO A 159 -15.22 -8.34 -7.52
CA PRO A 159 -15.05 -8.12 -6.10
C PRO A 159 -14.58 -9.36 -5.33
N PHE A 160 -14.79 -10.55 -5.93
CA PHE A 160 -14.26 -11.81 -5.41
C PHE A 160 -13.53 -12.59 -6.52
N GLN A 161 -12.33 -13.09 -6.22
CA GLN A 161 -11.48 -13.83 -7.14
C GLN A 161 -11.05 -15.16 -6.49
N GLU A 162 -11.41 -16.27 -7.14
CA GLU A 162 -11.09 -17.61 -6.65
C GLU A 162 -9.72 -18.08 -7.14
N MET A 163 -9.02 -18.84 -6.30
CA MET A 163 -7.81 -19.59 -6.66
C MET A 163 -6.81 -18.75 -7.47
N VAL A 164 -6.45 -17.58 -6.95
CA VAL A 164 -5.55 -16.66 -7.66
C VAL A 164 -4.20 -17.31 -7.88
N GLU A 165 -3.89 -17.67 -9.13
CA GLU A 165 -2.70 -18.44 -9.53
C GLU A 165 -1.39 -17.84 -9.04
N ALA A 166 -1.25 -16.51 -9.12
CA ALA A 166 -0.04 -15.81 -8.70
C ALA A 166 0.26 -15.93 -7.20
N LYS A 167 -0.69 -16.41 -6.39
CA LYS A 167 -0.60 -16.53 -4.92
C LYS A 167 -0.85 -17.95 -4.41
N SER A 168 -1.53 -18.77 -5.20
CA SER A 168 -1.87 -20.16 -4.85
C SER A 168 -0.74 -21.11 -5.21
N ASN A 169 -0.56 -22.12 -4.38
CA ASN A 169 0.23 -23.31 -4.67
C ASN A 169 -0.67 -24.53 -4.40
N LYS A 170 -0.98 -25.30 -5.44
CA LYS A 170 -2.00 -26.35 -5.39
C LYS A 170 -1.79 -27.38 -4.27
N THR A 171 -0.56 -27.58 -3.84
CA THR A 171 -0.20 -28.56 -2.78
C THR A 171 -0.04 -27.93 -1.41
N VAL A 172 0.13 -26.61 -1.31
CA VAL A 172 0.45 -25.94 -0.06
C VAL A 172 -0.67 -25.01 0.40
N ARG A 173 -1.16 -24.15 -0.49
CA ARG A 173 -2.19 -23.16 -0.17
C ARG A 173 -3.05 -22.80 -1.36
N HIS A 174 -4.32 -22.53 -1.10
CA HIS A 174 -5.26 -21.92 -2.04
C HIS A 174 -5.60 -20.52 -1.54
N VAL A 175 -5.39 -19.51 -2.37
CA VAL A 175 -5.66 -18.11 -2.02
C VAL A 175 -6.80 -17.58 -2.86
N ASP A 176 -7.90 -17.25 -2.20
CA ASP A 176 -8.99 -16.46 -2.76
C ASP A 176 -8.78 -14.99 -2.34
N ILE A 177 -9.23 -14.04 -3.16
CA ILE A 177 -9.15 -12.60 -2.85
C ILE A 177 -10.55 -12.02 -2.78
N TRP A 178 -10.80 -11.21 -1.75
CA TRP A 178 -12.05 -10.47 -1.58
C TRP A 178 -11.80 -8.98 -1.39
N PHE A 179 -12.59 -8.16 -2.08
CA PHE A 179 -12.61 -6.70 -1.98
C PHE A 179 -13.94 -6.28 -1.33
N PRO A 180 -14.05 -6.28 0.00
CA PRO A 180 -15.32 -6.07 0.70
C PRO A 180 -15.93 -4.68 0.49
N ILE A 181 -15.10 -3.70 0.17
CA ILE A 181 -15.52 -2.30 -0.03
C ILE A 181 -15.51 -1.90 -1.52
N PHE A 182 -15.58 -2.88 -2.42
CA PHE A 182 -15.42 -2.65 -3.86
C PHE A 182 -16.40 -1.63 -4.43
N GLU A 183 -17.65 -1.69 -3.98
CA GLU A 183 -18.74 -0.81 -4.42
C GLU A 183 -18.81 0.52 -3.65
N MET A 184 -18.03 0.68 -2.57
CA MET A 184 -18.03 1.91 -1.77
C MET A 184 -17.26 3.03 -2.46
N THR A 185 -17.76 4.26 -2.32
CA THR A 185 -17.04 5.48 -2.65
C THR A 185 -16.08 5.87 -1.52
N GLU A 186 -15.17 6.80 -1.80
CA GLU A 186 -14.29 7.37 -0.75
C GLU A 186 -15.10 8.09 0.32
N GLU A 187 -16.10 8.85 -0.09
CA GLU A 187 -17.00 9.57 0.81
C GLU A 187 -17.76 8.62 1.73
N GLU A 188 -18.27 7.51 1.21
CA GLU A 188 -18.91 6.48 2.03
C GLU A 188 -17.95 5.82 3.02
N CYS A 189 -16.68 5.59 2.63
CA CYS A 189 -15.65 5.10 3.54
C CYS A 189 -15.39 6.07 4.69
N TRP A 190 -15.30 7.37 4.41
CA TRP A 190 -15.13 8.40 5.43
C TRP A 190 -16.36 8.52 6.33
N ALA A 191 -17.54 8.61 5.74
CA ALA A 191 -18.81 8.70 6.48
C ALA A 191 -19.00 7.52 7.44
N ARG A 192 -18.61 6.29 7.03
CA ARG A 192 -18.68 5.10 7.89
C ARG A 192 -17.74 5.22 9.10
N VAL A 193 -16.49 5.64 8.86
CA VAL A 193 -15.48 5.81 9.93
C VAL A 193 -15.90 6.92 10.91
N GLU A 194 -16.42 8.03 10.42
CA GLU A 194 -16.93 9.13 11.24
C GLU A 194 -18.14 8.69 12.09
N LYS A 195 -19.11 8.06 11.46
CA LYS A 195 -20.32 7.52 12.14
C LYS A 195 -19.98 6.57 13.29
N LEU A 196 -18.91 5.79 13.14
CA LEU A 196 -18.47 4.82 14.14
C LEU A 196 -17.45 5.38 15.16
N GLY A 197 -17.11 6.67 15.05
CA GLY A 197 -16.13 7.30 15.95
C GLY A 197 -14.69 6.82 15.76
N LEU A 198 -14.35 6.26 14.58
CA LEU A 198 -13.05 5.67 14.30
C LEU A 198 -12.06 6.66 13.66
N VAL A 199 -12.36 7.95 13.63
CA VAL A 199 -11.48 8.99 13.06
C VAL A 199 -10.08 8.98 13.68
N GLY A 200 -9.97 8.67 14.97
CA GLY A 200 -8.69 8.51 15.67
C GLY A 200 -7.81 7.36 15.15
N LEU A 201 -8.38 6.44 14.39
CA LEU A 201 -7.67 5.32 13.72
C LEU A 201 -7.33 5.62 12.26
N THR A 202 -7.57 6.82 11.78
CA THR A 202 -7.14 7.28 10.46
C THR A 202 -5.78 7.96 10.56
N PRO A 203 -4.97 7.97 9.49
CA PRO A 203 -3.62 8.53 9.56
C PRO A 203 -3.63 10.03 9.85
N PRO A 204 -3.11 10.49 11.00
CA PRO A 204 -3.03 11.93 11.28
C PRO A 204 -2.20 12.67 10.24
N SER A 205 -1.17 12.03 9.70
CA SER A 205 -0.33 12.56 8.63
C SER A 205 -1.09 12.72 7.32
N TYR A 206 -2.02 11.85 7.01
CA TYR A 206 -2.90 11.99 5.85
C TYR A 206 -3.95 13.08 6.05
N HIS A 207 -4.53 13.16 7.25
CA HIS A 207 -5.44 14.24 7.58
C HIS A 207 -4.75 15.60 7.65
N LEU A 208 -3.57 15.66 8.27
CA LEU A 208 -2.90 16.93 8.54
C LEU A 208 -1.97 17.36 7.41
N LYS A 209 -1.34 16.42 6.72
CA LYS A 209 -0.29 16.71 5.73
C LYS A 209 -0.62 16.20 4.33
N GLY A 210 -1.37 15.09 4.20
CA GLY A 210 -1.76 14.55 2.91
C GLY A 210 -3.05 15.16 2.39
N TYR A 211 -4.19 14.78 2.96
CA TYR A 211 -5.50 15.22 2.46
C TYR A 211 -5.77 16.71 2.70
N ARG A 212 -5.38 17.28 3.85
CA ARG A 212 -5.55 18.72 4.13
C ARG A 212 -4.67 19.61 3.28
N ASP A 213 -3.47 19.15 2.95
CA ASP A 213 -2.55 19.90 2.09
C ASP A 213 -2.80 19.63 0.60
N GLY A 214 -3.88 18.91 0.26
CA GLY A 214 -4.30 18.69 -1.12
C GLY A 214 -3.79 17.42 -1.78
N MET A 215 -3.36 16.42 -1.00
CA MET A 215 -3.09 15.10 -1.56
C MET A 215 -4.40 14.37 -1.90
N PRO A 216 -4.65 14.04 -3.18
CA PRO A 216 -5.91 13.42 -3.59
C PRO A 216 -6.02 11.94 -3.19
N ARG A 217 -4.96 11.33 -2.67
CA ARG A 217 -4.95 9.93 -2.25
C ARG A 217 -3.78 9.59 -1.34
N SER A 218 -3.96 8.59 -0.50
CA SER A 218 -2.88 7.94 0.23
C SER A 218 -1.94 7.16 -0.72
N SER A 219 -0.63 7.37 -0.60
CA SER A 219 0.38 6.67 -1.39
C SER A 219 1.69 6.55 -0.60
N CYS A 220 2.70 5.87 -1.17
CA CYS A 220 4.08 6.01 -0.69
C CYS A 220 4.50 7.49 -0.76
N VAL A 221 5.47 7.91 0.06
CA VAL A 221 5.95 9.29 0.10
C VAL A 221 6.31 9.78 -1.31
N PHE A 222 7.23 9.11 -1.99
CA PHE A 222 7.49 9.34 -3.41
C PHE A 222 6.94 8.18 -4.23
N CYS A 223 5.78 8.39 -4.83
CA CYS A 223 5.10 7.37 -5.63
C CYS A 223 5.22 7.67 -7.12
N VAL A 224 5.55 6.67 -7.93
CA VAL A 224 5.64 6.83 -9.41
C VAL A 224 4.31 7.19 -10.09
N TYR A 225 3.20 7.11 -9.37
CA TYR A 225 1.89 7.58 -9.81
C TYR A 225 1.50 8.94 -9.23
N ALA A 226 2.37 9.54 -8.39
CA ALA A 226 2.12 10.88 -7.89
C ALA A 226 2.26 11.89 -9.03
N ASP A 227 1.39 12.88 -9.04
CA ASP A 227 1.56 14.06 -9.87
C ASP A 227 2.60 15.02 -9.23
N ARG A 228 2.91 16.10 -9.93
CA ARG A 228 3.91 17.06 -9.47
C ARG A 228 3.52 17.70 -8.14
N ASN A 229 2.25 17.99 -7.90
CA ASN A 229 1.80 18.60 -6.66
C ASN A 229 1.94 17.66 -5.48
N MET A 230 1.56 16.40 -5.63
CA MET A 230 1.79 15.35 -4.62
C MET A 230 3.28 15.19 -4.28
N LEU A 231 4.16 15.23 -5.29
CA LEU A 231 5.61 15.12 -5.07
C LEU A 231 6.18 16.36 -4.36
N LYS A 232 5.67 17.56 -4.66
CA LYS A 232 5.99 18.80 -3.94
C LYS A 232 5.66 18.68 -2.45
N LEU A 233 4.44 18.26 -2.13
CA LEU A 233 3.99 18.05 -0.75
C LEU A 233 4.83 17.00 -0.03
N ALA A 234 5.11 15.88 -0.70
CA ALA A 234 6.00 14.86 -0.17
C ALA A 234 7.40 15.39 0.13
N ALA A 235 7.97 16.18 -0.78
CA ALA A 235 9.29 16.80 -0.65
C ALA A 235 9.40 17.78 0.52
N LEU A 236 8.35 18.59 0.73
CA LEU A 236 8.31 19.55 1.84
C LEU A 236 8.31 18.87 3.22
N HIS A 237 7.65 17.72 3.32
CA HIS A 237 7.51 16.99 4.58
C HIS A 237 8.59 15.91 4.79
N ASN A 238 9.36 15.56 3.77
CA ASN A 238 10.35 14.47 3.83
C ASN A 238 11.65 14.86 3.14
N ARG A 239 12.28 15.94 3.65
CA ARG A 239 13.44 16.56 3.01
C ARG A 239 14.67 15.64 2.91
N GLU A 240 14.95 14.87 3.95
CA GLU A 240 16.07 13.92 3.95
C GLU A 240 15.86 12.84 2.88
N LEU A 241 14.65 12.27 2.84
CA LEU A 241 14.31 11.28 1.83
C LEU A 241 14.36 11.85 0.41
N LEU A 242 13.94 13.10 0.20
CA LEU A 242 14.11 13.80 -1.08
C LEU A 242 15.57 13.85 -1.51
N ASN A 243 16.49 14.18 -0.59
CA ASN A 243 17.91 14.22 -0.90
C ASN A 243 18.47 12.86 -1.29
N ASP A 244 18.00 11.77 -0.64
CA ASP A 244 18.35 10.40 -1.03
C ASP A 244 17.90 10.07 -2.45
N PHE A 245 16.67 10.45 -2.81
CA PHE A 245 16.16 10.27 -4.18
C PHE A 245 16.96 11.08 -5.20
N CYS A 246 17.30 12.35 -4.92
CA CYS A 246 18.13 13.17 -5.78
C CYS A 246 19.54 12.56 -5.97
N ALA A 247 20.12 12.00 -4.91
CA ALA A 247 21.40 11.31 -5.02
C ALA A 247 21.32 10.08 -5.94
N VAL A 248 20.22 9.32 -5.90
CA VAL A 248 20.01 8.19 -6.80
C VAL A 248 19.71 8.64 -8.23
N GLU A 249 19.00 9.76 -8.46
CA GLU A 249 18.87 10.37 -9.80
C GLU A 249 20.23 10.73 -10.38
N ALA A 250 21.07 11.42 -9.60
CA ALA A 250 22.40 11.81 -10.03
C ALA A 250 23.28 10.58 -10.33
N TYR A 251 23.19 9.52 -9.53
CA TYR A 251 23.94 8.28 -9.73
C TYR A 251 23.49 7.51 -10.97
N THR A 252 22.18 7.44 -11.22
CA THR A 252 21.62 6.68 -12.34
C THR A 252 21.57 7.46 -13.65
N GLY A 253 21.75 8.79 -13.60
CA GLY A 253 21.65 9.67 -14.75
C GLY A 253 20.24 9.72 -15.37
N SER A 254 19.20 9.37 -14.58
CA SER A 254 17.82 9.33 -15.07
C SER A 254 16.84 9.86 -14.05
N ASP A 255 15.81 10.57 -14.53
CA ASP A 255 14.75 11.16 -13.72
C ASP A 255 13.91 10.10 -13.00
N PHE A 256 13.37 10.44 -11.84
CA PHE A 256 12.45 9.62 -11.06
C PHE A 256 11.20 9.19 -11.86
N GLN A 257 10.63 10.11 -12.60
CA GLN A 257 9.59 9.84 -13.60
C GLN A 257 10.01 10.46 -14.93
N PRO A 258 9.63 9.89 -16.08
CA PRO A 258 9.94 10.50 -17.38
C PRO A 258 9.51 11.97 -17.44
N GLY A 259 10.49 12.87 -17.59
CA GLY A 259 10.26 14.32 -17.65
C GLY A 259 9.87 14.97 -16.32
N LEU A 260 10.15 14.31 -15.20
CA LEU A 260 9.97 14.87 -13.86
C LEU A 260 11.10 14.43 -12.95
N SER A 261 12.08 15.30 -12.76
CA SER A 261 13.20 15.13 -11.85
C SER A 261 12.83 15.61 -10.45
N LEU A 262 13.17 14.83 -9.43
CA LEU A 262 13.07 15.25 -8.03
C LEU A 262 14.17 16.23 -7.67
N THR A 263 15.30 16.20 -8.37
CA THR A 263 16.39 17.20 -8.23
C THR A 263 15.91 18.58 -8.67
N GLU A 264 15.29 18.71 -9.86
CA GLU A 264 14.70 19.96 -10.30
C GLU A 264 13.60 20.45 -9.34
N LEU A 265 12.74 19.54 -8.88
CA LEU A 265 11.71 19.84 -7.91
C LEU A 265 12.28 20.37 -6.58
N ARG A 266 13.37 19.80 -6.10
CA ARG A 266 14.10 20.28 -4.90
C ARG A 266 14.60 21.69 -5.12
N ASP A 267 15.25 21.94 -6.26
CA ASP A 267 15.88 23.23 -6.56
C ASP A 267 14.81 24.34 -6.72
N GLU A 268 13.64 24.01 -7.29
CA GLU A 268 12.48 24.93 -7.32
C GLU A 268 11.95 25.24 -5.91
N ILE A 269 11.86 24.26 -5.03
CA ILE A 269 11.46 24.47 -3.62
C ILE A 269 12.48 25.39 -2.92
N ASP A 270 13.77 25.14 -3.11
CA ASP A 270 14.84 25.90 -2.46
C ASP A 270 14.92 27.34 -2.96
N SER A 271 14.59 27.59 -4.19
CA SER A 271 14.56 28.96 -4.77
C SER A 271 13.29 29.75 -4.40
N GLY A 272 12.34 29.16 -3.69
CA GLY A 272 11.07 29.78 -3.33
C GLY A 272 10.13 29.99 -4.52
N LEU A 273 10.40 29.38 -5.67
CA LEU A 273 9.58 29.45 -6.89
C LEU A 273 8.29 28.63 -6.83
N ILE A 274 8.05 27.92 -5.74
CA ILE A 274 6.90 27.04 -5.60
C ILE A 274 5.80 27.71 -4.79
N GLU A 275 4.74 28.12 -5.46
CA GLU A 275 3.42 28.24 -4.86
C GLU A 275 2.80 26.85 -4.77
N ILE A 276 2.42 26.42 -3.55
CA ILE A 276 1.59 25.24 -3.35
C ILE A 276 0.17 25.67 -3.70
N GLU A 277 -0.36 25.19 -4.81
CA GLU A 277 -1.80 25.26 -5.03
C GLU A 277 -2.47 24.46 -3.89
N GLN A 278 -3.04 25.16 -2.92
CA GLN A 278 -3.90 24.54 -1.93
C GLN A 278 -5.07 23.93 -2.71
N ALA A 279 -5.23 22.61 -2.62
CA ALA A 279 -6.46 22.00 -3.08
C ALA A 279 -7.63 22.69 -2.38
N PRO A 280 -8.75 22.94 -3.06
CA PRO A 280 -9.92 23.50 -2.42
C PRO A 280 -10.23 22.64 -1.19
N ALA A 281 -10.27 23.28 -0.02
CA ALA A 281 -10.66 22.61 1.21
C ALA A 281 -11.97 21.87 0.90
N MET A 282 -11.98 20.54 1.06
CA MET A 282 -13.26 19.83 1.05
C MET A 282 -14.13 20.55 2.08
N SER A 283 -15.20 21.16 1.61
CA SER A 283 -16.11 21.87 2.47
C SER A 283 -16.58 20.92 3.55
N ALA A 284 -16.07 21.12 4.75
CA ALA A 284 -16.63 20.50 5.94
C ALA A 284 -18.04 21.10 6.11
N SER A 285 -18.99 20.53 5.41
CA SER A 285 -20.40 20.67 5.76
C SER A 285 -20.66 19.59 6.82
N TYR A 286 -20.46 20.01 8.06
CA TYR A 286 -20.94 19.28 9.23
C TYR A 286 -22.46 19.31 9.30
#